data_1cb5f480baada1580aee39497a64d6f5
#
_entry.id   1cb5f480baada1580aee39497a64d6f5
#
_cell.length_a   1.000
_cell.length_b   1.000
_cell.length_c   1.000
_cell.angle_alpha   90.00
_cell.angle_beta   90.00
_cell.angle_gamma   90.00
#
_symmetry.space_group_name_H-M   'P 1'
#
loop_
_entity.id
_entity.type
_entity.pdbx_description
1 polymer ?
#
loop_
_entity_poly.entity_id
_entity_poly.type
_entity_poly.pdbx_seq_one_letter_code
_entity_poly.pdbx_strand_id
1 'polypeptide(L)'
;MGQRAAIYARVSTADQSCERQERDLVSFAARAGYEVVGVFREIGSGAKLDRAERKRVMALAQDRRIDLVLVTELTRWGRSSIDLVQTLQALQTWGVSLIAQTGLTFDLVTPHGKMIASVMASLAEFERDLIRERVKSGLEAARAGGKRLGRQPGQRPKADRLT
;
A
#
# COMPACT_ATOMS: atom_id res chain seq x y z
N MET A 1 -5.00 9.39 -26.45
CA MET A 1 -4.68 8.17 -25.69
C MET A 1 -5.22 8.29 -24.27
N GLY A 2 -5.90 7.28 -23.78
CA GLY A 2 -6.38 7.23 -22.40
C GLY A 2 -5.24 6.96 -21.41
N GLN A 3 -5.45 7.34 -20.16
CA GLN A 3 -4.52 6.98 -19.09
C GLN A 3 -4.50 5.45 -18.91
N ARG A 4 -3.30 4.89 -18.72
CA ARG A 4 -3.10 3.44 -18.55
C ARG A 4 -3.40 3.05 -17.11
N ALA A 5 -4.36 2.15 -16.94
CA ALA A 5 -4.86 1.72 -15.64
C ALA A 5 -4.52 0.27 -15.33
N ALA A 6 -4.03 0.01 -14.14
CA ALA A 6 -3.99 -1.33 -13.56
C ALA A 6 -5.17 -1.48 -12.60
N ILE A 7 -5.97 -2.51 -12.77
CA ILE A 7 -7.06 -2.86 -11.87
C ILE A 7 -6.54 -3.82 -10.81
N TYR A 8 -6.72 -3.48 -9.53
CA TYR A 8 -6.39 -4.34 -8.41
C TYR A 8 -7.64 -4.69 -7.62
N ALA A 9 -7.91 -5.97 -7.50
CA ALA A 9 -9.03 -6.50 -6.74
C ALA A 9 -8.54 -7.48 -5.68
N ARG A 10 -9.00 -7.32 -4.44
CA ARG A 10 -8.68 -8.22 -3.33
C ARG A 10 -9.96 -8.79 -2.74
N VAL A 11 -10.01 -10.11 -2.65
CA VAL A 11 -11.14 -10.85 -2.08
C VAL A 11 -10.65 -11.90 -1.10
N SER A 12 -11.48 -12.22 -0.11
CA SER A 12 -11.15 -13.23 0.91
C SER A 12 -11.22 -14.66 0.37
N THR A 13 -12.09 -14.91 -0.61
CA THR A 13 -12.29 -16.20 -1.26
C THR A 13 -12.47 -16.02 -2.76
N ALA A 14 -12.07 -17.03 -3.55
CA ALA A 14 -12.30 -17.04 -4.99
C ALA A 14 -13.75 -17.41 -5.27
N ASP A 15 -14.65 -16.46 -5.20
CA ASP A 15 -16.07 -16.63 -5.45
C ASP A 15 -16.62 -15.60 -6.46
N GLN A 16 -17.92 -15.66 -6.71
CA GLN A 16 -18.62 -14.77 -7.64
C GLN A 16 -18.48 -13.27 -7.30
N SER A 17 -18.12 -12.93 -6.06
CA SER A 17 -17.94 -11.53 -5.65
C SER A 17 -16.68 -10.91 -6.29
N CYS A 18 -15.68 -11.71 -6.57
CA CYS A 18 -14.47 -11.29 -7.26
C CYS A 18 -14.77 -10.89 -8.72
N GLU A 19 -15.48 -11.74 -9.43
CA GLU A 19 -15.86 -11.47 -10.81
C GLU A 19 -16.75 -10.24 -10.95
N ARG A 20 -17.64 -10.03 -9.98
CA ARG A 20 -18.49 -8.84 -9.94
C ARG A 20 -17.66 -7.57 -9.74
N GLN A 21 -16.75 -7.57 -8.76
CA GLN A 21 -15.86 -6.43 -8.53
C GLN A 21 -15.04 -6.09 -9.78
N GLU A 22 -14.50 -7.08 -10.45
CA GLU A 22 -13.74 -6.86 -11.68
C GLU A 22 -14.59 -6.26 -12.79
N ARG A 23 -15.77 -6.81 -13.03
CA ARG A 23 -16.69 -6.28 -14.06
C ARG A 23 -17.05 -4.82 -13.77
N ASP A 24 -17.33 -4.50 -12.51
CA ASP A 24 -17.65 -3.13 -12.11
C ASP A 24 -16.45 -2.18 -12.33
N LEU A 25 -15.25 -2.62 -12.01
CA LEU A 25 -14.02 -1.84 -12.21
C LEU A 25 -13.67 -1.68 -13.70
N VAL A 26 -13.83 -2.72 -14.49
CA VAL A 26 -13.63 -2.66 -15.96
C VAL A 26 -14.64 -1.71 -16.60
N SER A 27 -15.91 -1.78 -16.19
CA SER A 27 -16.95 -0.86 -16.65
C SER A 27 -16.68 0.58 -16.24
N PHE A 28 -16.20 0.79 -15.03
CA PHE A 28 -15.79 2.11 -14.55
C PHE A 28 -14.63 2.67 -15.39
N ALA A 29 -13.61 1.86 -15.65
CA ALA A 29 -12.47 2.24 -16.48
C ALA A 29 -12.89 2.63 -17.90
N ALA A 30 -13.78 1.86 -18.50
CA ALA A 30 -14.30 2.15 -19.83
C ALA A 30 -15.06 3.48 -19.87
N ARG A 31 -15.92 3.75 -18.90
CA ARG A 31 -16.67 5.01 -18.81
C ARG A 31 -15.78 6.21 -18.57
N ALA A 32 -14.69 6.04 -17.82
CA ALA A 32 -13.72 7.10 -17.54
C ALA A 32 -12.70 7.31 -18.67
N GLY A 33 -12.71 6.45 -19.70
CA GLY A 33 -11.75 6.53 -20.80
C GLY A 33 -10.35 6.00 -20.48
N TYR A 34 -10.22 5.14 -19.47
CA TYR A 34 -8.95 4.54 -19.10
C TYR A 34 -8.65 3.30 -19.97
N GLU A 35 -7.39 3.13 -20.31
CA GLU A 35 -6.88 1.94 -20.98
C GLU A 35 -6.45 0.91 -19.92
N VAL A 36 -7.15 -0.22 -19.81
CA VAL A 36 -6.82 -1.26 -18.85
C VAL A 36 -5.63 -2.08 -19.33
N VAL A 37 -4.51 -1.96 -18.65
CA VAL A 37 -3.27 -2.68 -18.93
C VAL A 37 -3.31 -4.11 -18.40
N GLY A 38 -3.98 -4.32 -17.27
CA GLY A 38 -4.15 -5.62 -16.67
C GLY A 38 -5.06 -5.61 -15.45
N VAL A 39 -5.52 -6.79 -15.08
CA VAL A 39 -6.35 -7.04 -13.89
C VAL A 39 -5.56 -7.95 -12.95
N PHE A 40 -5.35 -7.49 -11.73
CA PHE A 40 -4.54 -8.16 -10.71
C PHE A 40 -5.43 -8.57 -9.55
N ARG A 41 -5.62 -9.88 -9.40
CA ARG A 41 -6.48 -10.47 -8.37
C ARG A 41 -5.64 -10.97 -7.22
N GLU A 42 -5.95 -10.51 -6.02
CA GLU A 42 -5.39 -11.01 -4.77
C GLU A 42 -6.45 -11.82 -4.03
N ILE A 43 -6.18 -13.08 -3.76
CA ILE A 43 -7.08 -13.96 -3.02
C ILE A 43 -6.47 -14.23 -1.65
N GLY A 44 -7.20 -13.92 -0.59
CA GLY A 44 -6.81 -14.14 0.78
C GLY A 44 -7.21 -13.01 1.73
N SER A 45 -7.21 -13.29 3.01
CA SER A 45 -7.58 -12.35 4.05
C SER A 45 -6.45 -12.15 5.06
N GLY A 46 -6.36 -10.95 5.61
CA GLY A 46 -5.52 -10.61 6.75
C GLY A 46 -4.15 -10.02 6.41
N ALA A 47 -3.43 -9.65 7.47
CA ALA A 47 -2.16 -8.94 7.41
C ALA A 47 -0.97 -9.82 6.92
N LYS A 48 -1.14 -11.14 6.97
CA LYS A 48 -0.09 -12.12 6.59
C LYS A 48 -0.03 -12.42 5.10
N LEU A 49 -0.97 -11.93 4.31
CA LEU A 49 -1.00 -12.15 2.88
C LEU A 49 0.21 -11.47 2.22
N ASP A 50 0.98 -12.22 1.44
CA ASP A 50 2.18 -11.72 0.76
C ASP A 50 1.86 -10.66 -0.31
N ARG A 51 0.63 -10.61 -0.80
CA ARG A 51 0.16 -9.64 -1.81
C ARG A 51 1.08 -9.55 -3.04
N ALA A 52 1.39 -10.71 -3.60
CA ALA A 52 2.23 -10.82 -4.80
C ALA A 52 1.68 -9.98 -5.96
N GLU A 53 0.36 -9.93 -6.15
CA GLU A 53 -0.27 -9.16 -7.21
C GLU A 53 -0.11 -7.64 -6.97
N ARG A 54 -0.23 -7.17 -5.73
CA ARG A 54 0.05 -5.76 -5.39
C ARG A 54 1.51 -5.39 -5.68
N LYS A 55 2.44 -6.28 -5.39
CA LYS A 55 3.86 -6.07 -5.72
C LYS A 55 4.07 -5.92 -7.22
N ARG A 56 3.37 -6.70 -8.03
CA ARG A 56 3.40 -6.59 -9.50
C ARG A 56 2.87 -5.24 -9.97
N VAL A 57 1.77 -4.77 -9.40
CA VAL A 57 1.21 -3.45 -9.70
C VAL A 57 2.20 -2.34 -9.31
N MET A 58 2.82 -2.43 -8.13
CA MET A 58 3.84 -1.48 -7.69
C MET A 58 5.05 -1.45 -8.61
N ALA A 59 5.49 -2.61 -9.13
CA ALA A 59 6.57 -2.69 -10.10
C ALA A 59 6.20 -2.00 -11.43
N LEU A 60 4.98 -2.20 -11.92
CA LEU A 60 4.49 -1.51 -13.12
C LEU A 60 4.43 0.02 -12.91
N ALA A 61 4.04 0.45 -11.72
CA ALA A 61 4.02 1.88 -11.37
C ALA A 61 5.42 2.47 -11.33
N GLN A 62 6.37 1.78 -10.71
CA GLN A 62 7.77 2.18 -10.63
C GLN A 62 8.41 2.29 -12.01
N ASP A 63 8.10 1.35 -12.89
CA ASP A 63 8.60 1.33 -14.28
C ASP A 63 7.83 2.30 -15.20
N ARG A 64 6.91 3.07 -14.65
CA ARG A 64 6.06 4.04 -15.37
C ARG A 64 5.29 3.41 -16.53
N ARG A 65 4.87 2.17 -16.38
CA ARG A 65 4.06 1.43 -17.36
C ARG A 65 2.56 1.65 -17.17
N ILE A 66 2.16 2.21 -16.05
CA ILE A 66 0.78 2.60 -15.73
C ILE A 66 0.75 4.05 -15.22
N ASP A 67 -0.38 4.70 -15.39
CA ASP A 67 -0.63 6.06 -14.94
C ASP A 67 -1.50 6.11 -13.71
N LEU A 68 -2.30 5.07 -13.48
CA LEU A 68 -3.17 4.96 -12.32
C LEU A 68 -3.42 3.50 -11.92
N VAL A 69 -3.75 3.33 -10.63
CA VAL A 69 -4.26 2.08 -10.06
C VAL A 69 -5.73 2.27 -9.73
N LEU A 70 -6.56 1.34 -10.13
CA LEU A 70 -8.00 1.36 -9.91
C LEU A 70 -8.39 0.28 -8.91
N VAL A 71 -9.06 0.65 -7.83
CA VAL A 71 -9.52 -0.24 -6.77
C VAL A 71 -10.99 0.03 -6.44
N THR A 72 -11.66 -0.92 -5.82
CA THR A 72 -13.04 -0.71 -5.35
C THR A 72 -13.08 0.29 -4.20
N GLU A 73 -12.21 0.07 -3.21
CA GLU A 73 -12.05 0.90 -2.01
C GLU A 73 -10.59 0.93 -1.59
N LEU A 74 -10.16 2.00 -0.91
CA LEU A 74 -8.79 2.10 -0.40
C LEU A 74 -8.43 1.00 0.60
N THR A 75 -9.41 0.50 1.34
CA THR A 75 -9.23 -0.63 2.28
C THR A 75 -8.81 -1.93 1.58
N ARG A 76 -9.10 -2.06 0.30
CA ARG A 76 -8.65 -3.21 -0.51
C ARG A 76 -7.19 -3.10 -0.89
N TRP A 77 -6.66 -1.90 -0.99
CA TRP A 77 -5.27 -1.64 -1.34
C TRP A 77 -4.33 -1.73 -0.13
N GLY A 78 -4.60 -1.00 0.95
CA GLY A 78 -3.74 -0.97 2.13
C GLY A 78 -3.95 -2.15 3.08
N ARG A 79 -2.89 -2.54 3.81
CA ARG A 79 -2.96 -3.51 4.93
C ARG A 79 -3.32 -2.83 6.24
N SER A 80 -2.86 -1.59 6.38
CA SER A 80 -3.03 -0.72 7.54
C SER A 80 -2.97 0.72 7.06
N SER A 81 -3.27 1.67 7.93
CA SER A 81 -3.14 3.09 7.61
C SER A 81 -1.71 3.46 7.23
N ILE A 82 -0.71 2.95 7.94
CA ILE A 82 0.70 3.20 7.64
C ILE A 82 1.09 2.62 6.28
N ASP A 83 0.72 1.39 5.99
CA ASP A 83 0.99 0.74 4.70
C ASP A 83 0.31 1.49 3.55
N LEU A 84 -0.94 1.91 3.73
CA LEU A 84 -1.66 2.71 2.74
C LEU A 84 -0.90 4.00 2.42
N VAL A 85 -0.49 4.73 3.43
CA VAL A 85 0.20 6.00 3.25
C VAL A 85 1.59 5.82 2.63
N GLN A 86 2.33 4.79 3.03
CA GLN A 86 3.64 4.47 2.43
C GLN A 86 3.53 4.14 0.94
N THR A 87 2.53 3.35 0.57
CA THR A 87 2.30 3.02 -0.85
C THR A 87 1.81 4.22 -1.64
N LEU A 88 0.98 5.08 -1.05
CA LEU A 88 0.57 6.34 -1.67
C LEU A 88 1.75 7.28 -1.92
N GLN A 89 2.68 7.40 -0.98
CA GLN A 89 3.91 8.18 -1.16
C GLN A 89 4.75 7.66 -2.33
N ALA A 90 4.92 6.34 -2.42
CA ALA A 90 5.64 5.73 -3.53
C ALA A 90 4.96 6.00 -4.87
N LEU A 91 3.65 5.79 -4.95
CA LEU A 91 2.87 6.08 -6.16
C LEU A 91 2.96 7.56 -6.55
N GLN A 92 2.87 8.47 -5.59
CA GLN A 92 3.02 9.89 -5.82
C GLN A 92 4.40 10.24 -6.38
N THR A 93 5.46 9.65 -5.85
CA THR A 93 6.83 9.83 -6.35
C THR A 93 6.97 9.40 -7.81
N TRP A 94 6.27 8.34 -8.20
CA TRP A 94 6.27 7.83 -9.58
C TRP A 94 5.23 8.50 -10.49
N GLY A 95 4.43 9.42 -9.95
CA GLY A 95 3.39 10.11 -10.70
C GLY A 95 2.18 9.23 -11.04
N VAL A 96 1.92 8.19 -10.24
CA VAL A 96 0.81 7.26 -10.42
C VAL A 96 -0.30 7.54 -9.42
N SER A 97 -1.51 7.74 -9.92
CA SER A 97 -2.72 7.99 -9.12
C SER A 97 -3.30 6.68 -8.55
N LEU A 98 -3.94 6.76 -7.39
CA LEU A 98 -4.75 5.68 -6.82
C LEU A 98 -6.21 6.11 -6.78
N ILE A 99 -7.04 5.48 -7.59
CA ILE A 99 -8.44 5.83 -7.76
C ILE A 99 -9.32 4.73 -7.19
N ALA A 100 -10.14 5.08 -6.21
CA ALA A 100 -11.15 4.20 -5.65
C ALA A 100 -12.49 4.45 -6.34
N GLN A 101 -13.19 3.38 -6.67
CA GLN A 101 -14.54 3.47 -7.23
C GLN A 101 -15.51 4.10 -6.23
N THR A 102 -15.34 3.79 -4.95
CA THR A 102 -16.11 4.34 -3.84
C THR A 102 -15.17 4.91 -2.77
N GLY A 103 -15.56 6.03 -2.17
CA GLY A 103 -14.80 6.68 -1.11
C GLY A 103 -13.75 7.67 -1.62
N LEU A 104 -12.64 7.78 -0.88
CA LEU A 104 -11.57 8.71 -1.19
C LEU A 104 -10.74 8.26 -2.40
N THR A 105 -10.43 9.21 -3.24
CA THR A 105 -9.59 9.03 -4.42
C THR A 105 -8.36 9.94 -4.34
N PHE A 106 -7.21 9.40 -4.70
CA PHE A 106 -5.95 10.15 -4.80
C PHE A 106 -5.59 10.30 -6.28
N ASP A 107 -6.32 11.19 -6.93
CA ASP A 107 -6.09 11.56 -8.33
C ASP A 107 -5.04 12.67 -8.40
N LEU A 108 -3.80 12.29 -8.71
CA LEU A 108 -2.66 13.23 -8.76
C LEU A 108 -2.73 14.21 -9.93
N VAL A 109 -3.65 14.02 -10.87
CA VAL A 109 -3.90 14.97 -11.96
C VAL A 109 -4.63 16.21 -11.43
N THR A 110 -5.47 16.03 -10.41
CA THR A 110 -6.22 17.14 -9.82
C THR A 110 -5.44 17.84 -8.70
N PRO A 111 -5.56 19.16 -8.53
CA PRO A 111 -4.96 19.88 -7.39
C PRO A 111 -5.45 19.35 -6.03
N HIS A 112 -6.72 18.99 -5.95
CA HIS A 112 -7.34 18.42 -4.74
C HIS A 112 -6.69 17.07 -4.35
N GLY A 113 -6.52 16.18 -5.32
CA GLY A 113 -5.85 14.89 -5.09
C GLY A 113 -4.40 15.05 -4.66
N LYS A 114 -3.66 15.99 -5.25
CA LYS A 114 -2.28 16.35 -4.84
C LYS A 114 -2.23 16.86 -3.40
N MET A 115 -3.16 17.71 -3.02
CA MET A 115 -3.25 18.22 -1.64
C MET A 115 -3.50 17.12 -0.64
N ILE A 116 -4.47 16.25 -0.89
CA ILE A 116 -4.78 15.11 -0.03
C ILE A 116 -3.56 14.18 0.10
N ALA A 117 -2.90 13.85 -0.99
CA ALA A 117 -1.71 13.02 -0.98
C ALA A 117 -0.59 13.65 -0.13
N SER A 118 -0.39 14.96 -0.21
CA SER A 118 0.59 15.69 0.60
C SER A 118 0.25 15.68 2.08
N VAL A 119 -1.01 15.86 2.44
CA VAL A 119 -1.49 15.77 3.84
C VAL A 119 -1.26 14.35 4.39
N MET A 120 -1.60 13.33 3.63
CA MET A 120 -1.39 11.94 4.05
C MET A 120 0.09 11.60 4.20
N ALA A 121 0.95 12.12 3.33
CA ALA A 121 2.40 11.96 3.45
C ALA A 121 2.94 12.59 4.76
N SER A 122 2.47 13.78 5.12
CA SER A 122 2.83 14.44 6.37
C SER A 122 2.36 13.66 7.60
N LEU A 123 1.16 13.09 7.56
CA LEU A 123 0.65 12.22 8.62
C LEU A 123 1.50 10.96 8.79
N ALA A 124 1.98 10.36 7.70
CA ALA A 124 2.85 9.20 7.77
C ALA A 124 4.19 9.51 8.42
N GLU A 125 4.79 10.65 8.11
CA GLU A 125 6.02 11.11 8.77
C GLU A 125 5.79 11.30 10.25
N PHE A 126 4.72 11.95 10.63
CA PHE A 126 4.34 12.17 12.03
C PHE A 126 4.16 10.84 12.77
N GLU A 127 3.43 9.87 12.20
CA GLU A 127 3.26 8.54 12.80
C GLU A 127 4.61 7.82 12.98
N ARG A 128 5.50 7.91 12.01
CA ARG A 128 6.86 7.33 12.11
C ARG A 128 7.66 7.97 13.22
N ASP A 129 7.59 9.28 13.35
CA ASP A 129 8.31 10.02 14.40
C ASP A 129 7.77 9.65 15.77
N LEU A 130 6.45 9.53 15.95
CA LEU A 130 5.85 9.05 17.19
C LEU A 130 6.33 7.64 17.56
N ILE A 131 6.44 6.74 16.58
CA ILE A 131 6.95 5.38 16.81
C ILE A 131 8.42 5.44 17.25
N ARG A 132 9.23 6.25 16.59
CA ARG A 132 10.65 6.45 16.96
C ARG A 132 10.79 6.98 18.39
N GLU A 133 10.00 7.97 18.77
CA GLU A 133 9.97 8.51 20.13
C GLU A 133 9.58 7.46 21.18
N ARG A 134 8.55 6.66 20.90
CA ARG A 134 8.14 5.55 21.78
C ARG A 134 9.23 4.51 21.95
N VAL A 135 9.88 4.13 20.85
CA VAL A 135 11.01 3.18 20.90
C VAL A 135 12.16 3.77 21.71
N LYS A 136 12.51 5.02 21.47
CA LYS A 136 13.58 5.72 22.22
C LYS A 136 13.27 5.78 23.71
N SER A 137 12.08 6.22 24.10
CA SER A 137 11.63 6.25 25.49
C SER A 137 11.64 4.86 26.13
N GLY A 138 11.19 3.83 25.42
CA GLY A 138 11.22 2.45 25.89
C GLY A 138 12.65 1.94 26.11
N LEU A 139 13.58 2.29 25.24
CA LEU A 139 15.00 1.93 25.38
C LEU A 139 15.64 2.66 26.57
N GLU A 140 15.35 3.95 26.76
CA GLU A 140 15.83 4.73 27.89
C GLU A 140 15.31 4.18 29.22
N ALA A 141 14.02 3.85 29.29
CA ALA A 141 13.41 3.21 30.47
C ALA A 141 14.03 1.84 30.77
N ALA A 142 14.28 1.03 29.74
CA ALA A 142 14.95 -0.27 29.90
C ALA A 142 16.38 -0.12 30.42
N ARG A 143 17.14 0.87 29.93
CA ARG A 143 18.48 1.18 30.44
C ARG A 143 18.45 1.65 31.89
N ALA A 144 17.54 2.56 32.22
CA ALA A 144 17.35 3.02 33.58
C ALA A 144 16.98 1.88 34.56
N GLY A 145 16.23 0.88 34.08
CA GLY A 145 15.91 -0.35 34.81
C GLY A 145 17.01 -1.40 34.83
N GLY A 146 18.23 -1.08 34.37
CA GLY A 146 19.40 -1.98 34.37
C GLY A 146 19.38 -3.07 33.30
N LYS A 147 18.45 -3.03 32.38
CA LYS A 147 18.40 -3.99 31.25
C LYS A 147 19.50 -3.72 30.25
N ARG A 148 20.25 -4.76 29.91
CA ARG A 148 21.28 -4.70 28.89
C ARG A 148 20.60 -4.76 27.52
N LEU A 149 20.80 -3.72 26.70
CA LEU A 149 20.24 -3.63 25.36
C LEU A 149 21.20 -4.28 24.36
N GLY A 150 20.62 -4.87 23.30
CA GLY A 150 21.37 -5.52 22.26
C GLY A 150 21.57 -7.01 22.50
N ARG A 151 22.43 -7.59 21.66
CA ARG A 151 22.73 -9.01 21.70
C ARG A 151 23.48 -9.39 22.99
N GLN A 152 22.99 -10.41 23.66
CA GLN A 152 23.63 -10.93 24.84
C GLN A 152 24.86 -11.78 24.45
N PRO A 153 25.95 -11.77 25.28
CA PRO A 153 27.09 -12.66 25.06
C PRO A 153 26.62 -14.13 25.00
N GLY A 154 27.08 -14.86 23.99
CA GLY A 154 26.71 -16.27 23.76
C GLY A 154 25.46 -16.51 22.92
N GLN A 155 24.70 -15.48 22.56
CA GLN A 155 23.58 -15.66 21.63
C GLN A 155 24.06 -15.75 20.18
N ARG A 156 23.64 -16.80 19.47
CA ARG A 156 23.93 -16.95 18.03
C ARG A 156 23.08 -16.00 17.18
N PRO A 157 23.62 -15.48 16.06
CA PRO A 157 22.82 -14.72 15.09
C PRO A 157 21.61 -15.52 14.58
N LYS A 158 20.54 -14.85 14.23
CA LYS A 158 19.34 -15.52 13.66
C LYS A 158 19.66 -16.31 12.38
N ALA A 159 20.65 -15.85 11.61
CA ALA A 159 21.09 -16.51 10.38
C ALA A 159 21.66 -17.91 10.61
N ASP A 160 22.25 -18.18 11.78
CA ASP A 160 22.84 -19.48 12.12
C ASP A 160 21.81 -20.52 12.59
N ARG A 161 20.53 -20.16 12.65
CA ARG A 161 19.45 -21.07 13.07
C ARG A 161 18.78 -21.81 11.90
N LEU A 162 19.21 -21.55 10.68
CA LEU A 162 18.63 -22.10 9.45
C LEU A 162 19.49 -23.19 8.79
N THR A 163 20.46 -23.77 9.53
CA THR A 163 21.22 -24.96 9.15
C THR A 163 20.86 -26.15 10.01
#